data_013f9b9432c683186637ffbd7590619a
#
_entry.id   013f9b9432c683186637ffbd7590619a
#
_cell.length_a   1.000
_cell.length_b   1.000
_cell.length_c   1.000
_cell.angle_alpha   90.00
_cell.angle_beta   90.00
_cell.angle_gamma   90.00
#
_symmetry.space_group_name_H-M   'P 1'
#
loop_
_entity.id
_entity.type
_entity.pdbx_description
1 polymer ?
#
loop_
_entity_poly.entity_id
_entity_poly.type
_entity_poly.pdbx_seq_one_letter_code
_entity_poly.pdbx_strand_id
1 'polypeptide(L)'
;YEAYIAWKSYSVLKEALQQHEMETLFNEIEMPLVFVLSDMEREGICIDADALKEYGTKLAGSIEEYEQKIYEEAGEEFNINSPKQLGVILFEKLQLPNGKKTKTGYSTAADVLDKLAPDYPIVADILEYRKLSKLKSTYADGLANFIDETGKIHTSFNQTITATGRLSSTDPNLQNIPIRMELGKMIRKVFHPMEGDLFVDSDYSQIELRLLAHISGDEGLIEAFRENQDIHRSTA
;
A
#
# COMPACT_ATOMS: atom_id res chain seq x y z
N TYR A 1 10.01 -15.88 -28.85
CA TYR A 1 11.33 -15.30 -28.53
C TYR A 1 11.65 -15.48 -27.05
N GLU A 2 10.74 -15.21 -26.13
CA GLU A 2 10.91 -15.36 -24.67
C GLU A 2 11.22 -16.79 -24.26
N ALA A 3 10.46 -17.79 -24.73
CA ALA A 3 10.71 -19.20 -24.45
C ALA A 3 12.11 -19.66 -24.90
N TYR A 4 12.62 -19.12 -26.00
CA TYR A 4 13.98 -19.41 -26.48
C TYR A 4 15.03 -18.82 -25.54
N ILE A 5 14.82 -17.60 -25.05
CA ILE A 5 15.73 -16.96 -24.07
C ILE A 5 15.73 -17.75 -22.78
N ALA A 6 14.55 -18.10 -22.25
CA ALA A 6 14.41 -18.91 -21.05
C ALA A 6 15.16 -20.24 -21.17
N TRP A 7 14.98 -20.95 -22.29
CA TRP A 7 15.69 -22.19 -22.56
C TRP A 7 17.22 -22.02 -22.64
N LYS A 8 17.69 -20.98 -23.32
CA LYS A 8 19.12 -20.68 -23.42
C LYS A 8 19.74 -20.28 -22.09
N SER A 9 19.02 -19.58 -21.23
CA SER A 9 19.49 -19.14 -19.92
C SER A 9 19.51 -20.27 -18.88
N TYR A 10 18.79 -21.37 -19.12
CA TYR A 10 18.60 -22.44 -18.13
C TYR A 10 19.90 -22.93 -17.50
N SER A 11 20.89 -23.33 -18.34
CA SER A 11 22.15 -23.88 -17.83
C SER A 11 22.94 -22.88 -16.99
N VAL A 12 22.98 -21.62 -17.44
CA VAL A 12 23.72 -20.55 -16.76
C VAL A 12 23.05 -20.21 -15.43
N LEU A 13 21.72 -20.09 -15.41
CA LEU A 13 20.97 -19.80 -14.19
C LEU A 13 21.02 -20.94 -13.19
N LYS A 14 20.96 -22.20 -13.67
CA LYS A 14 21.10 -23.36 -12.80
C LYS A 14 22.49 -23.42 -12.14
N GLU A 15 23.55 -23.17 -12.89
CA GLU A 15 24.92 -23.11 -12.35
C GLU A 15 25.04 -21.96 -11.33
N ALA A 16 24.44 -20.78 -11.58
CA ALA A 16 24.42 -19.66 -10.64
C ALA A 16 23.69 -20.01 -9.34
N LEU A 17 22.55 -20.71 -9.40
CA LEU A 17 21.85 -21.19 -8.20
C LEU A 17 22.72 -22.12 -7.36
N GLN A 18 23.48 -23.01 -8.00
CA GLN A 18 24.43 -23.91 -7.32
C GLN A 18 25.56 -23.12 -6.66
N GLN A 19 26.18 -22.20 -7.39
CA GLN A 19 27.30 -21.41 -6.88
C GLN A 19 26.88 -20.52 -5.67
N HIS A 20 25.61 -20.11 -5.62
CA HIS A 20 25.07 -19.29 -4.52
C HIS A 20 24.34 -20.12 -3.44
N GLU A 21 24.40 -21.44 -3.49
CA GLU A 21 23.76 -22.37 -2.54
C GLU A 21 22.23 -22.16 -2.42
N MET A 22 21.56 -21.75 -3.52
CA MET A 22 20.14 -21.41 -3.55
C MET A 22 19.23 -22.50 -4.13
N GLU A 23 19.76 -23.69 -4.45
CA GLU A 23 18.98 -24.77 -5.07
C GLU A 23 17.83 -25.25 -4.18
N THR A 24 18.05 -25.38 -2.87
CA THR A 24 17.02 -25.76 -1.90
C THR A 24 15.91 -24.70 -1.84
N LEU A 25 16.27 -23.43 -1.71
CA LEU A 25 15.30 -22.34 -1.74
C LEU A 25 14.46 -22.39 -3.03
N PHE A 26 15.12 -22.51 -4.18
CA PHE A 26 14.46 -22.52 -5.48
C PHE A 26 13.52 -23.71 -5.65
N ASN A 27 13.99 -24.93 -5.38
CA ASN A 27 13.23 -26.16 -5.67
C ASN A 27 12.16 -26.49 -4.62
N GLU A 28 12.40 -26.16 -3.34
CA GLU A 28 11.54 -26.57 -2.22
C GLU A 28 10.58 -25.47 -1.77
N ILE A 29 10.86 -24.21 -2.08
CA ILE A 29 10.03 -23.07 -1.68
C ILE A 29 9.50 -22.32 -2.89
N GLU A 30 10.38 -21.71 -3.71
CA GLU A 30 9.94 -20.79 -4.77
C GLU A 30 9.16 -21.48 -5.88
N MET A 31 9.61 -22.64 -6.36
CA MET A 31 8.93 -23.36 -7.44
C MET A 31 7.59 -23.98 -7.01
N PRO A 32 7.45 -24.62 -5.83
CA PRO A 32 6.13 -25.05 -5.33
C PRO A 32 5.17 -23.87 -5.12
N LEU A 33 5.66 -22.71 -4.65
CA LEU A 33 4.85 -21.52 -4.43
C LEU A 33 4.21 -21.00 -5.73
N VAL A 34 4.85 -21.16 -6.89
CA VAL A 34 4.29 -20.75 -8.19
C VAL A 34 2.89 -21.35 -8.42
N PHE A 35 2.69 -22.63 -8.07
CA PHE A 35 1.39 -23.28 -8.25
C PHE A 35 0.33 -22.72 -7.31
N VAL A 36 0.70 -22.44 -6.06
CA VAL A 36 -0.19 -21.82 -5.07
C VAL A 36 -0.61 -20.41 -5.53
N LEU A 37 0.36 -19.61 -5.96
CA LEU A 37 0.08 -18.24 -6.44
C LEU A 37 -0.78 -18.25 -7.70
N SER A 38 -0.51 -19.18 -8.63
CA SER A 38 -1.32 -19.34 -9.85
C SER A 38 -2.77 -19.71 -9.53
N ASP A 39 -2.99 -20.57 -8.52
CA ASP A 39 -4.34 -20.91 -8.08
C ASP A 39 -5.02 -19.72 -7.41
N MET A 40 -4.32 -18.93 -6.59
CA MET A 40 -4.83 -17.71 -5.98
C MET A 40 -5.19 -16.65 -7.02
N GLU A 41 -4.33 -16.43 -8.01
CA GLU A 41 -4.56 -15.50 -9.11
C GLU A 41 -5.79 -15.91 -9.94
N ARG A 42 -5.94 -17.20 -10.21
CA ARG A 42 -7.09 -17.75 -10.97
C ARG A 42 -8.39 -17.67 -10.16
N GLU A 43 -8.33 -17.94 -8.86
CA GLU A 43 -9.53 -17.88 -7.99
C GLU A 43 -10.02 -16.45 -7.83
N GLY A 44 -9.13 -15.49 -7.62
CA GLY A 44 -9.47 -14.09 -7.37
C GLY A 44 -10.22 -13.88 -6.06
N ILE A 45 -10.76 -12.67 -5.89
CA ILE A 45 -11.54 -12.29 -4.71
C ILE A 45 -12.79 -11.54 -5.13
N CYS A 46 -13.94 -11.88 -4.54
CA CYS A 46 -15.21 -11.22 -4.84
C CYS A 46 -15.23 -9.79 -4.29
N ILE A 47 -15.84 -8.88 -5.04
CA ILE A 47 -16.01 -7.49 -4.66
C ILE A 47 -17.44 -7.01 -4.97
N ASP A 48 -18.04 -6.29 -4.03
CA ASP A 48 -19.33 -5.64 -4.22
C ASP A 48 -19.13 -4.33 -4.99
N ALA A 49 -19.46 -4.33 -6.28
CA ALA A 49 -19.31 -3.20 -7.17
C ALA A 49 -20.20 -2.01 -6.78
N ASP A 50 -21.40 -2.26 -6.23
CA ASP A 50 -22.31 -1.21 -5.80
C ASP A 50 -21.81 -0.56 -4.51
N ALA A 51 -21.34 -1.34 -3.54
CA ALA A 51 -20.71 -0.83 -2.34
C ALA A 51 -19.41 -0.05 -2.66
N LEU A 52 -18.63 -0.49 -3.64
CA LEU A 52 -17.45 0.24 -4.11
C LEU A 52 -17.81 1.59 -4.73
N LYS A 53 -18.88 1.64 -5.52
CA LYS A 53 -19.40 2.87 -6.11
C LYS A 53 -19.94 3.84 -5.06
N GLU A 54 -20.68 3.33 -4.07
CA GLU A 54 -21.17 4.13 -2.95
C GLU A 54 -20.00 4.73 -2.15
N TYR A 55 -18.98 3.93 -1.90
CA TYR A 55 -17.74 4.39 -1.26
C TYR A 55 -17.08 5.51 -2.06
N GLY A 56 -16.96 5.35 -3.39
CA GLY A 56 -16.42 6.39 -4.28
C GLY A 56 -17.23 7.69 -4.25
N THR A 57 -18.55 7.60 -4.17
CA THR A 57 -19.44 8.76 -4.05
C THR A 57 -19.26 9.49 -2.72
N LYS A 58 -19.13 8.76 -1.62
CA LYS A 58 -18.84 9.36 -0.30
C LYS A 58 -17.49 10.10 -0.30
N LEU A 59 -16.47 9.48 -0.88
CA LEU A 59 -15.16 10.13 -1.02
C LEU A 59 -15.23 11.41 -1.87
N ALA A 60 -16.00 11.39 -2.98
CA ALA A 60 -16.17 12.55 -3.83
C ALA A 60 -16.79 13.73 -3.09
N GLY A 61 -17.84 13.51 -2.28
CA GLY A 61 -18.45 14.55 -1.45
C GLY A 61 -17.46 15.14 -0.45
N SER A 62 -16.70 14.29 0.26
CA SER A 62 -15.69 14.79 1.21
C SER A 62 -14.55 15.56 0.51
N ILE A 63 -14.12 15.11 -0.68
CA ILE A 63 -13.10 15.82 -1.47
C ILE A 63 -13.60 17.21 -1.85
N GLU A 64 -14.83 17.33 -2.32
CA GLU A 64 -15.45 18.61 -2.68
C GLU A 64 -15.55 19.57 -1.48
N GLU A 65 -15.93 19.07 -0.29
CA GLU A 65 -15.95 19.87 0.94
C GLU A 65 -14.56 20.43 1.30
N TYR A 66 -13.51 19.60 1.22
CA TYR A 66 -12.15 20.06 1.48
C TYR A 66 -11.64 21.02 0.40
N GLU A 67 -11.97 20.78 -0.86
CA GLU A 67 -11.62 21.66 -1.98
C GLU A 67 -12.18 23.06 -1.78
N GLN A 68 -13.46 23.18 -1.42
CA GLN A 68 -14.09 24.47 -1.15
C GLN A 68 -13.43 25.20 0.03
N LYS A 69 -13.17 24.51 1.15
CA LYS A 69 -12.44 25.09 2.29
C LYS A 69 -11.07 25.62 1.90
N ILE A 70 -10.31 24.83 1.13
CA ILE A 70 -8.97 25.22 0.67
C ILE A 70 -9.05 26.48 -0.21
N TYR A 71 -10.03 26.58 -1.12
CA TYR A 71 -10.24 27.77 -1.96
C TYR A 71 -10.66 29.01 -1.15
N GLU A 72 -11.53 28.84 -0.16
CA GLU A 72 -11.91 29.92 0.75
C GLU A 72 -10.70 30.45 1.53
N GLU A 73 -9.88 29.56 2.10
CA GLU A 73 -8.68 29.95 2.85
C GLU A 73 -7.57 30.53 1.96
N ALA A 74 -7.43 30.03 0.73
CA ALA A 74 -6.50 30.57 -0.26
C ALA A 74 -6.97 31.90 -0.86
N GLY A 75 -8.29 32.17 -0.84
CA GLY A 75 -8.93 33.34 -1.47
C GLY A 75 -8.96 33.28 -2.99
N GLU A 76 -8.73 32.12 -3.59
CA GLU A 76 -8.81 31.85 -5.03
C GLU A 76 -8.86 30.35 -5.33
N GLU A 77 -9.43 30.00 -6.48
CA GLU A 77 -9.39 28.65 -7.03
C GLU A 77 -8.04 28.37 -7.72
N PHE A 78 -7.51 27.17 -7.51
CA PHE A 78 -6.27 26.72 -8.13
C PHE A 78 -6.24 25.19 -8.19
N ASN A 79 -5.33 24.60 -8.96
CA ASN A 79 -5.18 23.15 -8.99
C ASN A 79 -4.37 22.66 -7.76
N ILE A 80 -5.09 22.15 -6.73
CA ILE A 80 -4.53 21.63 -5.48
C ILE A 80 -3.59 20.44 -5.73
N ASN A 81 -3.84 19.67 -6.81
CA ASN A 81 -2.99 18.55 -7.21
C ASN A 81 -1.73 18.98 -7.98
N SER A 82 -1.58 20.27 -8.30
CA SER A 82 -0.36 20.80 -8.91
C SER A 82 0.62 21.26 -7.84
N PRO A 83 1.76 20.55 -7.62
CA PRO A 83 2.76 20.98 -6.63
C PRO A 83 3.27 22.40 -6.87
N LYS A 84 3.33 22.83 -8.15
CA LYS A 84 3.79 24.15 -8.53
C LYS A 84 2.79 25.24 -8.09
N GLN A 85 1.50 25.08 -8.40
CA GLN A 85 0.48 26.05 -8.02
C GLN A 85 0.32 26.09 -6.50
N LEU A 86 0.22 24.93 -5.87
CA LEU A 86 0.12 24.82 -4.42
C LEU A 86 1.32 25.47 -3.71
N GLY A 87 2.54 25.26 -4.22
CA GLY A 87 3.73 25.89 -3.66
C GLY A 87 3.69 27.43 -3.73
N VAL A 88 3.18 28.00 -4.83
CA VAL A 88 2.98 29.46 -4.96
C VAL A 88 1.94 29.96 -3.95
N ILE A 89 0.80 29.29 -3.84
CA ILE A 89 -0.25 29.65 -2.87
C ILE A 89 0.29 29.65 -1.44
N LEU A 90 0.90 28.55 -1.01
CA LEU A 90 1.34 28.40 0.37
C LEU A 90 2.53 29.32 0.72
N PHE A 91 3.55 29.41 -0.12
CA PHE A 91 4.83 30.02 0.24
C PHE A 91 5.04 31.43 -0.34
N GLU A 92 4.33 31.82 -1.39
CA GLU A 92 4.44 33.18 -1.95
C GLU A 92 3.23 34.03 -1.56
N LYS A 93 2.01 33.52 -1.73
CA LYS A 93 0.79 34.29 -1.42
C LYS A 93 0.48 34.32 0.08
N LEU A 94 0.40 33.17 0.73
CA LEU A 94 0.11 33.06 2.15
C LEU A 94 1.35 33.22 3.05
N GLN A 95 2.54 33.23 2.45
CA GLN A 95 3.83 33.44 3.12
C GLN A 95 4.11 32.51 4.29
N LEU A 96 3.71 31.23 4.17
CA LEU A 96 3.99 30.23 5.19
C LEU A 96 5.50 30.05 5.37
N PRO A 97 5.98 29.80 6.60
CA PRO A 97 7.41 29.63 6.87
C PRO A 97 7.95 28.31 6.31
N ASN A 98 9.28 28.17 6.30
CA ASN A 98 9.98 26.93 5.97
C ASN A 98 9.76 26.37 4.56
N GLY A 99 9.39 27.19 3.59
CA GLY A 99 9.25 26.80 2.20
C GLY A 99 10.57 26.27 1.63
N LYS A 100 10.69 24.96 1.46
CA LYS A 100 11.89 24.33 0.88
C LYS A 100 11.87 24.48 -0.64
N LYS A 101 12.76 25.30 -1.20
CA LYS A 101 12.90 25.44 -2.65
C LYS A 101 13.57 24.22 -3.28
N THR A 102 13.01 23.79 -4.40
CA THR A 102 13.55 22.77 -5.28
C THR A 102 13.87 23.36 -6.65
N LYS A 103 14.41 22.57 -7.57
CA LYS A 103 14.70 23.04 -8.95
C LYS A 103 13.44 23.49 -9.71
N THR A 104 12.25 23.00 -9.33
CA THR A 104 10.97 23.21 -10.04
C THR A 104 9.98 24.06 -9.25
N GLY A 105 10.37 24.63 -8.11
CA GLY A 105 9.50 25.41 -7.22
C GLY A 105 9.63 24.99 -5.76
N TYR A 106 8.57 25.23 -4.97
CA TYR A 106 8.56 24.80 -3.57
C TYR A 106 8.18 23.33 -3.42
N SER A 107 8.78 22.65 -2.45
CA SER A 107 8.38 21.30 -2.08
C SER A 107 7.04 21.34 -1.34
N THR A 108 6.09 20.57 -1.83
CA THR A 108 4.80 20.30 -1.18
C THR A 108 4.67 18.83 -0.79
N ALA A 109 5.81 18.17 -0.53
CA ALA A 109 5.84 16.80 -0.06
C ALA A 109 5.23 16.68 1.35
N ALA A 110 4.70 15.50 1.68
CA ALA A 110 3.98 15.28 2.93
C ALA A 110 4.83 15.64 4.16
N ASP A 111 6.11 15.25 4.18
CA ASP A 111 7.05 15.54 5.27
C ASP A 111 7.28 17.04 5.52
N VAL A 112 7.06 17.89 4.51
CA VAL A 112 7.14 19.34 4.62
C VAL A 112 5.81 19.90 5.14
N LEU A 113 4.68 19.41 4.59
CA LEU A 113 3.35 19.87 4.97
C LEU A 113 2.95 19.41 6.37
N ASP A 114 3.29 18.19 6.77
CA ASP A 114 3.00 17.64 8.11
C ASP A 114 3.56 18.52 9.24
N LYS A 115 4.69 19.20 9.01
CA LYS A 115 5.30 20.11 9.98
C LYS A 115 4.55 21.44 10.11
N LEU A 116 3.79 21.81 9.09
CA LEU A 116 3.02 23.07 9.06
C LEU A 116 1.56 22.86 9.46
N ALA A 117 1.04 21.67 9.29
CA ALA A 117 -0.36 21.34 9.53
C ALA A 117 -0.87 21.73 10.94
N PRO A 118 -0.09 21.58 12.05
CA PRO A 118 -0.56 21.97 13.38
C PRO A 118 -0.87 23.48 13.52
N ASP A 119 -0.15 24.32 12.77
CA ASP A 119 -0.23 25.78 12.89
C ASP A 119 -1.06 26.43 11.78
N TYR A 120 -1.32 25.73 10.67
CA TYR A 120 -1.99 26.26 9.49
C TYR A 120 -3.12 25.33 9.01
N PRO A 121 -4.40 25.69 9.27
CA PRO A 121 -5.57 24.87 8.90
C PRO A 121 -5.60 24.48 7.41
N ILE A 122 -5.32 25.43 6.51
CA ILE A 122 -5.26 25.14 5.06
C ILE A 122 -4.31 23.98 4.73
N VAL A 123 -3.20 23.85 5.46
CA VAL A 123 -2.23 22.75 5.21
C VAL A 123 -2.79 21.41 5.68
N ALA A 124 -3.50 21.40 6.82
CA ALA A 124 -4.19 20.21 7.30
C ALA A 124 -5.28 19.77 6.31
N ASP A 125 -6.08 20.71 5.80
CA ASP A 125 -7.13 20.44 4.81
C ASP A 125 -6.55 19.94 3.47
N ILE A 126 -5.41 20.47 3.01
CA ILE A 126 -4.69 19.98 1.84
C ILE A 126 -4.19 18.54 2.03
N LEU A 127 -3.69 18.20 3.21
CA LEU A 127 -3.25 16.83 3.49
C LEU A 127 -4.43 15.85 3.49
N GLU A 128 -5.56 16.22 4.08
CA GLU A 128 -6.79 15.40 4.04
C GLU A 128 -7.35 15.29 2.61
N TYR A 129 -7.44 16.39 1.87
CA TYR A 129 -7.82 16.36 0.46
C TYR A 129 -6.97 15.37 -0.35
N ARG A 130 -5.65 15.41 -0.19
CA ARG A 130 -4.73 14.49 -0.89
C ARG A 130 -4.92 13.04 -0.49
N LYS A 131 -5.16 12.76 0.79
CA LYS A 131 -5.45 11.40 1.27
C LYS A 131 -6.73 10.87 0.63
N LEU A 132 -7.81 11.65 0.66
CA LEU A 132 -9.11 11.26 0.10
C LEU A 132 -9.03 11.08 -1.41
N SER A 133 -8.37 12.00 -2.11
CA SER A 133 -8.16 11.93 -3.56
C SER A 133 -7.37 10.68 -3.95
N LYS A 134 -6.34 10.33 -3.18
CA LYS A 134 -5.57 9.10 -3.37
C LYS A 134 -6.42 7.84 -3.12
N LEU A 135 -7.22 7.83 -2.04
CA LEU A 135 -8.13 6.71 -1.76
C LEU A 135 -9.14 6.53 -2.89
N LYS A 136 -9.74 7.62 -3.37
CA LYS A 136 -10.69 7.57 -4.47
C LYS A 136 -10.04 7.06 -5.75
N SER A 137 -8.96 7.68 -6.20
CA SER A 137 -8.32 7.33 -7.48
C SER A 137 -7.72 5.93 -7.48
N THR A 138 -7.10 5.49 -6.37
CA THR A 138 -6.40 4.21 -6.30
C THR A 138 -7.36 3.05 -6.03
N TYR A 139 -8.32 3.23 -5.12
CA TYR A 139 -9.16 2.14 -4.68
C TYR A 139 -10.58 2.22 -5.21
N ALA A 140 -11.30 3.33 -5.07
CA ALA A 140 -12.68 3.39 -5.56
C ALA A 140 -12.76 3.30 -7.08
N ASP A 141 -12.06 4.19 -7.77
CA ASP A 141 -12.05 4.23 -9.24
C ASP A 141 -11.09 3.18 -9.83
N GLY A 142 -9.94 2.98 -9.18
CA GLY A 142 -8.90 2.07 -9.63
C GLY A 142 -9.36 0.61 -9.64
N LEU A 143 -9.92 0.11 -8.54
CA LEU A 143 -10.35 -1.29 -8.44
C LEU A 143 -11.54 -1.60 -9.34
N ALA A 144 -12.43 -0.63 -9.57
CA ALA A 144 -13.59 -0.81 -10.46
C ALA A 144 -13.20 -1.26 -11.87
N ASN A 145 -12.01 -0.88 -12.36
CA ASN A 145 -11.53 -1.26 -13.69
C ASN A 145 -11.03 -2.71 -13.78
N PHE A 146 -10.86 -3.39 -12.64
CA PHE A 146 -10.36 -4.76 -12.57
C PHE A 146 -11.45 -5.78 -12.23
N ILE A 147 -12.69 -5.33 -12.03
CA ILE A 147 -13.81 -6.24 -11.75
C ILE A 147 -14.17 -6.96 -13.04
N ASP A 148 -14.10 -8.28 -13.03
CA ASP A 148 -14.46 -9.12 -14.16
C ASP A 148 -15.97 -9.37 -14.24
N GLU A 149 -16.39 -10.13 -15.25
CA GLU A 149 -17.80 -10.48 -15.48
C GLU A 149 -18.42 -11.32 -14.34
N THR A 150 -17.61 -11.95 -13.51
CA THR A 150 -18.04 -12.76 -12.35
C THR A 150 -18.08 -11.97 -11.06
N GLY A 151 -17.73 -10.68 -11.07
CA GLY A 151 -17.66 -9.83 -9.88
C GLY A 151 -16.40 -10.06 -9.04
N LYS A 152 -15.33 -10.58 -9.65
CA LYS A 152 -14.06 -10.84 -8.99
C LYS A 152 -12.96 -9.91 -9.47
N ILE A 153 -11.95 -9.74 -8.64
CA ILE A 153 -10.67 -9.11 -8.98
C ILE A 153 -9.58 -10.16 -8.89
N HIS A 154 -8.71 -10.18 -9.90
CA HIS A 154 -7.55 -11.05 -9.99
C HIS A 154 -6.29 -10.19 -9.98
N THR A 155 -5.52 -10.27 -8.90
CA THR A 155 -4.20 -9.63 -8.82
C THR A 155 -3.13 -10.54 -9.39
N SER A 156 -1.99 -10.01 -9.75
CA SER A 156 -0.79 -10.78 -10.07
C SER A 156 0.20 -10.72 -8.92
N PHE A 157 0.73 -11.87 -8.50
CA PHE A 157 1.75 -11.96 -7.45
C PHE A 157 3.14 -12.12 -8.07
N ASN A 158 4.08 -11.27 -7.63
CA ASN A 158 5.47 -11.30 -8.09
C ASN A 158 6.40 -11.80 -6.98
N GLN A 159 7.15 -12.86 -7.25
CA GLN A 159 8.12 -13.46 -6.33
C GLN A 159 9.50 -12.80 -6.37
N THR A 160 9.83 -12.09 -7.46
CA THR A 160 11.20 -11.65 -7.77
C THR A 160 11.42 -10.14 -7.71
N ILE A 161 10.39 -9.36 -7.36
CA ILE A 161 10.47 -7.89 -7.42
C ILE A 161 11.12 -7.29 -6.17
N THR A 162 10.80 -7.84 -4.99
CA THR A 162 11.29 -7.26 -3.72
C THR A 162 12.67 -7.80 -3.36
N ALA A 163 13.57 -6.94 -2.88
CA ALA A 163 14.88 -7.35 -2.40
C ALA A 163 14.83 -8.14 -1.08
N THR A 164 13.69 -8.15 -0.40
CA THR A 164 13.50 -8.79 0.91
C THR A 164 12.97 -10.22 0.82
N GLY A 165 12.68 -10.74 -0.37
CA GLY A 165 12.01 -12.03 -0.57
C GLY A 165 10.50 -12.01 -0.28
N ARG A 166 9.89 -10.84 0.02
CA ARG A 166 8.44 -10.72 0.13
C ARG A 166 7.78 -10.77 -1.25
N LEU A 167 6.56 -11.28 -1.31
CA LEU A 167 5.72 -11.14 -2.49
C LEU A 167 5.32 -9.67 -2.70
N SER A 168 5.11 -9.29 -3.94
CA SER A 168 4.40 -8.04 -4.27
C SER A 168 3.17 -8.35 -5.12
N SER A 169 2.15 -7.48 -5.03
CA SER A 169 0.89 -7.61 -5.74
C SER A 169 0.74 -6.44 -6.70
N THR A 170 0.35 -6.74 -7.95
CA THR A 170 0.15 -5.74 -9.01
C THR A 170 -1.10 -6.05 -9.84
N ASP A 171 -1.63 -5.07 -10.50
CA ASP A 171 -2.72 -5.16 -11.47
C ASP A 171 -4.01 -5.86 -10.98
N PRO A 172 -4.61 -5.39 -9.87
CA PRO A 172 -4.26 -4.25 -9.03
C PRO A 172 -3.41 -4.63 -7.81
N ASN A 173 -2.74 -3.66 -7.18
CA ASN A 173 -2.06 -3.89 -5.91
C ASN A 173 -3.07 -3.97 -4.75
N LEU A 174 -3.31 -5.16 -4.22
CA LEU A 174 -4.22 -5.42 -3.11
C LEU A 174 -3.52 -5.44 -1.74
N GLN A 175 -2.18 -5.42 -1.69
CA GLN A 175 -1.43 -5.45 -0.42
C GLN A 175 -1.38 -4.10 0.30
N ASN A 176 -1.62 -2.99 -0.42
CA ASN A 176 -1.52 -1.64 0.13
C ASN A 176 -2.87 -1.02 0.53
N ILE A 177 -3.91 -1.83 0.70
CA ILE A 177 -5.21 -1.35 1.15
C ILE A 177 -5.09 -0.79 2.57
N PRO A 178 -5.46 0.48 2.82
CA PRO A 178 -5.26 1.12 4.12
C PRO A 178 -6.07 0.45 5.24
N ILE A 179 -5.47 0.36 6.44
CA ILE A 179 -6.11 -0.24 7.62
C ILE A 179 -6.27 0.74 8.79
N ARG A 180 -5.51 1.85 8.81
CA ARG A 180 -5.46 2.76 9.95
C ARG A 180 -6.53 3.85 9.91
N MET A 181 -6.96 4.26 8.72
CA MET A 181 -7.97 5.30 8.54
C MET A 181 -9.36 4.68 8.48
N GLU A 182 -10.36 5.33 9.08
CA GLU A 182 -11.75 4.83 9.05
C GLU A 182 -12.28 4.69 7.61
N LEU A 183 -12.03 5.69 6.75
CA LEU A 183 -12.38 5.61 5.33
C LEU A 183 -11.57 4.51 4.61
N GLY A 184 -10.31 4.28 5.00
CA GLY A 184 -9.52 3.17 4.48
C GLY A 184 -10.06 1.80 4.90
N LYS A 185 -10.60 1.67 6.12
CA LYS A 185 -11.27 0.45 6.57
C LYS A 185 -12.55 0.15 5.80
N MET A 186 -13.25 1.17 5.31
CA MET A 186 -14.48 0.99 4.54
C MET A 186 -14.21 0.27 3.22
N ILE A 187 -13.09 0.50 2.57
CA ILE A 187 -12.74 -0.21 1.33
C ILE A 187 -12.60 -1.73 1.54
N ARG A 188 -12.17 -2.18 2.72
CA ARG A 188 -12.08 -3.61 3.01
C ARG A 188 -13.44 -4.29 3.09
N LYS A 189 -14.50 -3.55 3.40
CA LYS A 189 -15.87 -4.09 3.53
C LYS A 189 -16.51 -4.41 2.19
N VAL A 190 -15.95 -3.90 1.07
CA VAL A 190 -16.47 -4.24 -0.26
C VAL A 190 -16.01 -5.62 -0.74
N PHE A 191 -14.99 -6.21 -0.09
CA PHE A 191 -14.56 -7.58 -0.37
C PHE A 191 -15.40 -8.56 0.43
N HIS A 192 -15.85 -9.64 -0.21
CA HIS A 192 -16.66 -10.68 0.42
C HIS A 192 -16.26 -12.06 -0.11
N PRO A 193 -16.52 -13.15 0.64
CA PRO A 193 -16.35 -14.50 0.14
C PRO A 193 -17.48 -14.84 -0.87
N MET A 194 -17.31 -15.91 -1.64
CA MET A 194 -18.42 -16.43 -2.46
C MET A 194 -19.57 -16.86 -1.56
N GLU A 195 -20.77 -16.96 -2.15
CA GLU A 195 -21.94 -17.42 -1.42
C GLU A 195 -21.74 -18.84 -0.86
N GLY A 196 -21.90 -18.98 0.43
CA GLY A 196 -21.66 -20.24 1.16
C GLY A 196 -20.24 -20.41 1.70
N ASP A 197 -19.30 -19.52 1.33
CA ASP A 197 -17.92 -19.54 1.82
C ASP A 197 -17.70 -18.58 3.00
N LEU A 198 -16.55 -18.70 3.64
CA LEU A 198 -16.12 -17.85 4.74
C LEU A 198 -14.68 -17.40 4.51
N PHE A 199 -14.36 -16.17 4.90
CA PHE A 199 -12.96 -15.78 5.05
C PHE A 199 -12.33 -16.48 6.24
N VAL A 200 -11.17 -17.05 6.02
CA VAL A 200 -10.29 -17.56 7.07
C VAL A 200 -9.03 -16.71 7.07
N ASP A 201 -8.80 -16.01 8.17
CA ASP A 201 -7.61 -15.19 8.38
C ASP A 201 -6.71 -15.88 9.42
N SER A 202 -5.46 -16.10 9.04
CA SER A 202 -4.45 -16.71 9.92
C SER A 202 -3.11 -16.03 9.66
N ASP A 203 -2.53 -15.43 10.68
CA ASP A 203 -1.26 -14.72 10.63
C ASP A 203 -0.32 -15.13 11.75
N TYR A 204 0.98 -15.08 11.47
CA TYR A 204 2.02 -15.32 12.47
C TYR A 204 2.20 -14.08 13.35
N SER A 205 1.91 -14.22 14.64
CA SER A 205 2.13 -13.12 15.60
C SER A 205 3.61 -12.76 15.71
N GLN A 206 3.96 -11.55 15.26
CA GLN A 206 5.30 -10.95 15.41
C GLN A 206 6.45 -11.86 14.95
N ILE A 207 6.31 -12.51 13.79
CA ILE A 207 7.26 -13.54 13.32
C ILE A 207 8.69 -13.00 13.18
N GLU A 208 8.87 -11.77 12.69
CA GLU A 208 10.18 -11.17 12.52
C GLU A 208 10.89 -10.96 13.86
N LEU A 209 10.17 -10.53 14.92
CA LEU A 209 10.75 -10.38 16.24
C LEU A 209 11.05 -11.72 16.90
N ARG A 210 10.27 -12.77 16.63
CA ARG A 210 10.56 -14.13 17.08
C ARG A 210 11.81 -14.67 16.43
N LEU A 211 11.98 -14.45 15.13
CA LEU A 211 13.20 -14.79 14.40
C LEU A 211 14.41 -14.00 14.92
N LEU A 212 14.24 -12.71 15.17
CA LEU A 212 15.29 -11.87 15.76
C LEU A 212 15.72 -12.40 17.13
N ALA A 213 14.78 -12.70 18.02
CA ALA A 213 15.06 -13.29 19.33
C ALA A 213 15.84 -14.60 19.22
N HIS A 214 15.45 -15.46 18.27
CA HIS A 214 16.13 -16.73 18.01
C HIS A 214 17.56 -16.56 17.48
N ILE A 215 17.76 -15.69 16.50
CA ILE A 215 19.06 -15.46 15.85
C ILE A 215 20.02 -14.72 16.79
N SER A 216 19.53 -13.72 17.53
CA SER A 216 20.36 -12.95 18.46
C SER A 216 20.70 -13.72 19.72
N GLY A 217 19.89 -14.69 20.13
CA GLY A 217 19.99 -15.36 21.42
C GLY A 217 19.69 -14.45 22.61
N ASP A 218 19.03 -13.31 22.39
CA ASP A 218 18.66 -12.37 23.45
C ASP A 218 17.69 -13.02 24.44
N GLU A 219 18.17 -13.24 25.66
CA GLU A 219 17.41 -13.92 26.71
C GLU A 219 16.15 -13.15 27.10
N GLY A 220 16.20 -11.81 27.11
CA GLY A 220 15.06 -10.96 27.45
C GLY A 220 13.94 -11.05 26.43
N LEU A 221 14.27 -11.01 25.13
CA LEU A 221 13.29 -11.20 24.05
C LEU A 221 12.72 -12.63 24.05
N ILE A 222 13.56 -13.64 24.27
CA ILE A 222 13.14 -15.05 24.31
C ILE A 222 12.16 -15.27 25.47
N GLU A 223 12.45 -14.73 26.65
CA GLU A 223 11.59 -14.87 27.82
C GLU A 223 10.28 -14.12 27.65
N ALA A 224 10.31 -12.89 27.12
CA ALA A 224 9.11 -12.13 26.80
C ALA A 224 8.15 -12.89 25.86
N PHE A 225 8.68 -13.59 24.87
CA PHE A 225 7.86 -14.44 24.00
C PHE A 225 7.33 -15.70 24.69
N ARG A 226 8.10 -16.34 25.56
CA ARG A 226 7.66 -17.50 26.33
C ARG A 226 6.54 -17.16 27.29
N GLU A 227 6.58 -15.96 27.86
CA GLU A 227 5.59 -15.47 28.82
C GLU A 227 4.40 -14.74 28.13
N ASN A 228 4.34 -14.70 26.79
CA ASN A 228 3.33 -13.97 26.02
C ASN A 228 3.24 -12.47 26.41
N GLN A 229 4.36 -11.87 26.78
CA GLN A 229 4.41 -10.45 27.08
C GLN A 229 4.34 -9.60 25.82
N ASP A 230 3.82 -8.38 25.95
CA ASP A 230 3.87 -7.37 24.89
C ASP A 230 5.28 -6.80 24.78
N ILE A 231 6.02 -7.23 23.75
CA ILE A 231 7.42 -6.84 23.52
C ILE A 231 7.57 -5.34 23.36
N HIS A 232 6.59 -4.65 22.80
CA HIS A 232 6.62 -3.19 22.66
C HIS A 232 6.56 -2.48 24.02
N ARG A 233 5.97 -3.11 25.05
CA ARG A 233 5.98 -2.62 26.42
C ARG A 233 7.27 -2.95 27.17
N SER A 234 7.90 -4.07 26.87
CA SER A 234 9.13 -4.48 27.55
C SER A 234 10.38 -3.79 26.99
N THR A 235 10.30 -3.19 25.80
CA THR A 235 11.41 -2.45 25.16
C THR A 235 11.26 -0.92 25.22
N ALA A 236 10.19 -0.40 25.79
CA ALA A 236 9.93 1.03 26.02
C ALA A 236 10.34 1.44 27.43
#